data_17c3bbe38b155e87442441bc45bea609
#
_entry.id   17c3bbe38b155e87442441bc45bea609
#
_cell.length_a   1.000
_cell.length_b   1.000
_cell.length_c   1.000
_cell.angle_alpha   90.00
_cell.angle_beta   90.00
_cell.angle_gamma   90.00
#
_symmetry.space_group_name_H-M   'P 1'
#
loop_
_entity.id
_entity.type
_entity.pdbx_description
1 polymer ?
#
loop_
_entity_poly.entity_id
_entity_poly.type
_entity_poly.pdbx_seq_one_letter_code
_entity_poly.pdbx_strand_id
1 'polypeptide(L)'
;ATIDFAGPNGSAFYRTTQLSYMCDKLKNWKFGVAMEMPSVDGTTNSDVSISTQRMPDFAASAQYNWNSNSHIKLGAIVRSMTYSSNVHDKAFSTTGFGLQASTTFNVTKKWQVFGQLNYGKGIGSYLNDLSNLNVDIVPDPDNEGKMQVLPMLGWYAGLQYNICPNVFVSGTYSLSRLYSENNYPSANPEAYRKGQYFVANAFWNVTSNMQVGVEYLRGWRTDFSSSTRHANRLNMLVQYSF
;
A
#
# COMPACT_ATOMS: atom_id res chain seq x y z
N ALA A 1 2.32 -12.94 -8.08
CA ALA A 1 3.36 -13.32 -7.09
C ALA A 1 4.59 -12.46 -7.28
N THR A 2 5.32 -12.15 -6.17
CA THR A 2 6.62 -11.48 -6.19
C THR A 2 7.56 -12.20 -5.22
N ILE A 3 8.84 -12.28 -5.56
CA ILE A 3 9.89 -12.75 -4.65
C ILE A 3 10.30 -11.60 -3.72
N ASP A 4 10.24 -10.37 -4.21
CA ASP A 4 10.48 -9.19 -3.39
C ASP A 4 9.45 -9.10 -2.26
N PHE A 5 9.93 -9.16 -1.01
CA PHE A 5 9.08 -9.09 0.18
C PHE A 5 8.32 -7.75 0.28
N ALA A 6 8.93 -6.65 -0.15
CA ALA A 6 8.33 -5.31 -0.13
C ALA A 6 7.54 -4.97 -1.40
N GLY A 7 7.50 -5.84 -2.39
CA GLY A 7 6.80 -5.60 -3.66
C GLY A 7 5.39 -6.19 -3.69
N PRO A 8 4.55 -5.72 -4.63
CA PRO A 8 4.72 -4.55 -5.49
C PRO A 8 4.50 -3.23 -4.73
N ASN A 9 5.09 -2.14 -5.21
CA ASN A 9 4.83 -0.81 -4.64
C ASN A 9 3.35 -0.42 -4.84
N GLY A 10 2.86 0.53 -4.04
CA GLY A 10 1.44 0.92 -4.07
C GLY A 10 0.45 -0.14 -3.59
N SER A 11 0.93 -1.31 -3.18
CA SER A 11 0.15 -2.32 -2.48
C SER A 11 -0.18 -1.85 -1.07
N ALA A 12 -1.43 -2.07 -0.63
CA ALA A 12 -1.76 -1.88 0.78
C ALA A 12 -1.19 -3.05 1.60
N PHE A 13 -0.26 -2.72 2.49
CA PHE A 13 0.36 -3.67 3.39
C PHE A 13 0.72 -2.99 4.71
N TYR A 14 -0.04 -3.31 5.76
CA TYR A 14 0.22 -2.82 7.10
C TYR A 14 -0.11 -3.90 8.13
N ARG A 15 0.70 -3.97 9.17
CA ARG A 15 0.49 -4.88 10.30
C ARG A 15 0.46 -4.08 11.59
N THR A 16 -0.66 -4.16 12.30
CA THR A 16 -0.86 -3.48 13.58
C THR A 16 -1.70 -4.35 14.51
N THR A 17 -1.69 -4.02 15.79
CA THR A 17 -2.63 -4.59 16.75
C THR A 17 -4.02 -4.12 16.43
N GLN A 18 -4.99 -5.04 16.34
CA GLN A 18 -6.36 -4.72 15.99
C GLN A 18 -7.37 -5.60 16.72
N LEU A 19 -8.55 -5.05 16.95
CA LEU A 19 -9.74 -5.81 17.28
C LEU A 19 -10.60 -5.89 16.02
N SER A 20 -10.83 -7.10 15.52
CA SER A 20 -11.57 -7.26 14.26
C SER A 20 -12.67 -8.32 14.39
N TYR A 21 -13.73 -8.13 13.61
CA TYR A 21 -14.81 -9.08 13.45
C TYR A 21 -15.01 -9.39 11.97
N MET A 22 -15.07 -10.69 11.65
CA MET A 22 -15.30 -11.18 10.29
C MET A 22 -16.60 -11.99 10.26
N CYS A 23 -17.49 -11.67 9.32
CA CYS A 23 -18.72 -12.39 9.04
C CYS A 23 -18.61 -13.05 7.66
N ASP A 24 -18.65 -14.39 7.64
CA ASP A 24 -18.62 -15.23 6.44
C ASP A 24 -19.88 -16.12 6.29
N LYS A 25 -20.92 -15.85 7.09
CA LYS A 25 -22.16 -16.64 7.11
C LYS A 25 -23.03 -16.51 5.86
N LEU A 26 -22.81 -15.46 5.05
CA LEU A 26 -23.53 -15.24 3.82
C LEU A 26 -22.81 -15.91 2.66
N LYS A 27 -23.58 -16.70 1.87
CA LYS A 27 -23.02 -17.39 0.71
C LYS A 27 -22.30 -16.40 -0.21
N ASN A 28 -21.06 -16.71 -0.53
CA ASN A 28 -20.18 -15.93 -1.41
C ASN A 28 -19.73 -14.55 -0.86
N TRP A 29 -20.25 -14.08 0.26
CA TRP A 29 -19.86 -12.80 0.85
C TRP A 29 -19.08 -12.97 2.13
N LYS A 30 -18.09 -12.10 2.31
CA LYS A 30 -17.37 -11.92 3.58
C LYS A 30 -17.35 -10.43 3.90
N PHE A 31 -17.71 -10.09 5.13
CA PHE A 31 -17.67 -8.73 5.64
C PHE A 31 -16.71 -8.66 6.82
N GLY A 32 -15.95 -7.60 6.89
CA GLY A 32 -15.01 -7.37 8.00
C GLY A 32 -15.12 -5.95 8.51
N VAL A 33 -14.99 -5.78 9.82
CA VAL A 33 -14.79 -4.50 10.48
C VAL A 33 -13.63 -4.63 11.45
N ALA A 34 -12.86 -3.58 11.62
CA ALA A 34 -11.73 -3.55 12.53
C ALA A 34 -11.58 -2.18 13.19
N MET A 35 -11.12 -2.19 14.44
CA MET A 35 -10.50 -1.06 15.13
C MET A 35 -9.02 -1.36 15.25
N GLU A 36 -8.19 -0.50 14.69
CA GLU A 36 -6.74 -0.69 14.61
C GLU A 36 -6.04 0.27 15.56
N MET A 37 -4.92 -0.17 16.14
CA MET A 37 -4.07 0.70 16.94
C MET A 37 -3.54 1.83 16.05
N PRO A 38 -3.80 3.12 16.40
CA PRO A 38 -3.41 4.23 15.56
C PRO A 38 -1.89 4.41 15.60
N SER A 39 -1.29 4.50 14.43
CA SER A 39 0.12 4.85 14.24
C SER A 39 0.22 5.85 13.10
N VAL A 40 0.89 6.96 13.31
CA VAL A 40 0.98 8.06 12.35
C VAL A 40 2.45 8.31 12.02
N ASP A 41 2.80 8.12 10.76
CA ASP A 41 4.10 8.48 10.22
C ASP A 41 4.01 9.88 9.61
N GLY A 42 4.42 10.91 10.36
CA GLY A 42 4.35 12.28 9.91
C GLY A 42 5.70 12.98 9.90
N THR A 43 5.88 13.90 8.97
CA THR A 43 7.01 14.83 8.96
C THR A 43 6.78 15.90 10.03
N THR A 44 7.80 16.21 10.81
CA THR A 44 7.76 17.23 11.87
C THR A 44 8.79 18.32 11.59
N ASN A 45 8.56 19.51 12.18
CA ASN A 45 9.50 20.63 12.18
C ASN A 45 9.49 21.33 13.54
N SER A 46 10.05 22.56 13.64
CA SER A 46 10.03 23.38 14.86
C SER A 46 8.61 23.73 15.34
N ASP A 47 7.65 23.83 14.43
CA ASP A 47 6.32 24.41 14.63
C ASP A 47 5.27 23.35 14.96
N VAL A 48 5.49 22.12 14.49
CA VAL A 48 4.53 21.02 14.66
C VAL A 48 5.23 19.68 14.98
N SER A 49 4.59 18.90 15.84
CA SER A 49 5.06 17.55 16.23
C SER A 49 3.89 16.56 16.31
N ILE A 50 4.18 15.29 16.12
CA ILE A 50 3.17 14.23 16.27
C ILE A 50 2.87 14.04 17.76
N SER A 51 1.60 14.03 18.10
CA SER A 51 1.12 13.80 19.47
C SER A 51 0.62 12.37 19.66
N THR A 52 0.36 12.00 20.91
CA THR A 52 -0.32 10.76 21.23
C THR A 52 -1.68 10.71 20.53
N GLN A 53 -1.93 9.63 19.80
CA GLN A 53 -3.18 9.44 19.07
C GLN A 53 -4.32 9.13 20.04
N ARG A 54 -5.50 9.74 19.82
CA ARG A 54 -6.63 9.68 20.75
C ARG A 54 -7.73 8.72 20.30
N MET A 55 -7.78 8.40 19.02
CA MET A 55 -8.82 7.56 18.43
C MET A 55 -8.17 6.41 17.66
N PRO A 56 -8.74 5.20 17.71
CA PRO A 56 -8.32 4.11 16.83
C PRO A 56 -8.64 4.44 15.37
N ASP A 57 -7.93 3.79 14.46
CA ASP A 57 -8.29 3.77 13.06
C ASP A 57 -9.44 2.77 12.85
N PHE A 58 -10.45 3.13 12.07
CA PHE A 58 -11.61 2.27 11.79
C PHE A 58 -11.59 1.79 10.35
N ALA A 59 -11.57 0.47 10.17
CA ALA A 59 -11.58 -0.15 8.86
C ALA A 59 -12.80 -1.04 8.64
N ALA A 60 -13.29 -1.08 7.41
CA ALA A 60 -14.36 -1.98 6.99
C ALA A 60 -14.05 -2.58 5.62
N SER A 61 -14.51 -3.80 5.37
CA SER A 61 -14.35 -4.44 4.07
C SER A 61 -15.52 -5.34 3.72
N ALA A 62 -15.77 -5.47 2.41
CA ALA A 62 -16.71 -6.42 1.83
C ALA A 62 -16.01 -7.17 0.69
N GLN A 63 -16.12 -8.49 0.67
CA GLN A 63 -15.58 -9.35 -0.36
C GLN A 63 -16.67 -10.25 -0.93
N TYR A 64 -16.73 -10.32 -2.25
CA TYR A 64 -17.58 -11.26 -2.97
C TYR A 64 -16.73 -12.29 -3.71
N ASN A 65 -17.03 -13.58 -3.48
CA ASN A 65 -16.34 -14.71 -4.11
C ASN A 65 -17.32 -15.38 -5.06
N TRP A 66 -17.09 -15.32 -6.38
CA TRP A 66 -17.95 -16.06 -7.33
C TRP A 66 -17.48 -17.48 -7.58
N ASN A 67 -16.24 -17.80 -7.18
CA ASN A 67 -15.74 -19.17 -7.08
C ASN A 67 -14.59 -19.25 -6.05
N SER A 68 -14.04 -20.43 -5.80
CA SER A 68 -13.00 -20.65 -4.81
C SER A 68 -11.71 -19.82 -5.01
N ASN A 69 -11.44 -19.41 -6.26
CA ASN A 69 -10.18 -18.78 -6.65
C ASN A 69 -10.36 -17.39 -7.28
N SER A 70 -11.58 -16.86 -7.26
CA SER A 70 -11.85 -15.55 -7.84
C SER A 70 -12.75 -14.72 -6.93
N HIS A 71 -12.32 -13.50 -6.67
CA HIS A 71 -13.02 -12.58 -5.79
C HIS A 71 -12.78 -11.12 -6.17
N ILE A 72 -13.66 -10.27 -5.71
CA ILE A 72 -13.46 -8.84 -5.59
C ILE A 72 -13.63 -8.45 -4.12
N LYS A 73 -12.74 -7.59 -3.63
CA LYS A 73 -12.81 -7.04 -2.27
C LYS A 73 -12.77 -5.52 -2.35
N LEU A 74 -13.66 -4.88 -1.62
CA LEU A 74 -13.67 -3.45 -1.36
C LEU A 74 -13.34 -3.22 0.11
N GLY A 75 -12.57 -2.18 0.40
CA GLY A 75 -12.20 -1.78 1.75
C GLY A 75 -12.21 -0.28 1.90
N ALA A 76 -12.43 0.18 3.12
CA ALA A 76 -12.34 1.57 3.49
C ALA A 76 -11.72 1.70 4.88
N ILE A 77 -11.00 2.79 5.11
CA ILE A 77 -10.45 3.16 6.42
C ILE A 77 -10.68 4.65 6.66
N VAL A 78 -10.93 5.00 7.93
CA VAL A 78 -10.99 6.38 8.43
C VAL A 78 -10.07 6.49 9.63
N ARG A 79 -9.29 7.56 9.66
CA ARG A 79 -8.24 7.83 10.65
C ARG A 79 -8.41 9.22 11.26
N SER A 80 -8.11 9.37 12.54
CA SER A 80 -7.99 10.68 13.21
C SER A 80 -6.57 10.85 13.69
N MET A 81 -5.82 11.76 13.07
CA MET A 81 -4.40 11.97 13.33
C MET A 81 -4.19 13.23 14.14
N THR A 82 -3.63 13.08 15.34
CA THR A 82 -3.43 14.17 16.30
C THR A 82 -1.99 14.66 16.27
N TYR A 83 -1.81 15.99 16.25
CA TYR A 83 -0.53 16.67 16.31
C TYR A 83 -0.58 17.90 17.23
N SER A 84 0.56 18.31 17.73
CA SER A 84 0.74 19.53 18.54
C SER A 84 1.32 20.62 17.68
N SER A 85 0.84 21.83 17.88
CA SER A 85 1.36 23.07 17.30
C SER A 85 2.04 23.90 18.37
N ASN A 86 3.34 24.13 18.22
CA ASN A 86 4.10 25.02 19.10
C ASN A 86 3.73 26.49 18.86
N VAL A 87 3.34 26.83 17.63
CA VAL A 87 2.90 28.21 17.28
C VAL A 87 1.60 28.58 17.96
N HIS A 88 0.67 27.61 18.07
CA HIS A 88 -0.65 27.85 18.64
C HIS A 88 -0.81 27.35 20.08
N ASP A 89 0.24 26.72 20.63
CA ASP A 89 0.28 26.11 21.96
C ASP A 89 -0.92 25.18 22.25
N LYS A 90 -1.29 24.36 21.26
CA LYS A 90 -2.40 23.40 21.40
C LYS A 90 -2.30 22.22 20.43
N ALA A 91 -3.03 21.15 20.77
CA ALA A 91 -3.19 19.99 19.92
C ALA A 91 -4.35 20.17 18.93
N PHE A 92 -4.14 19.70 17.71
CA PHE A 92 -5.12 19.60 16.63
C PHE A 92 -5.27 18.17 16.18
N SER A 93 -6.34 17.89 15.46
CA SER A 93 -6.54 16.62 14.77
C SER A 93 -6.94 16.88 13.33
N THR A 94 -6.44 16.04 12.43
CA THR A 94 -6.84 16.00 11.02
C THR A 94 -7.35 14.61 10.67
N THR A 95 -8.26 14.53 9.70
CA THR A 95 -8.87 13.27 9.29
C THR A 95 -8.18 12.73 8.03
N GLY A 96 -7.75 11.48 8.09
CA GLY A 96 -7.35 10.70 6.94
C GLY A 96 -8.43 9.71 6.53
N PHE A 97 -8.44 9.30 5.27
CA PHE A 97 -9.30 8.25 4.76
C PHE A 97 -8.63 7.48 3.64
N GLY A 98 -9.01 6.22 3.47
CA GLY A 98 -8.54 5.39 2.37
C GLY A 98 -9.64 4.50 1.83
N LEU A 99 -9.60 4.26 0.52
CA LEU A 99 -10.44 3.33 -0.20
C LEU A 99 -9.56 2.32 -0.92
N GLN A 100 -9.97 1.07 -0.92
CA GLN A 100 -9.27 -0.03 -1.57
C GLN A 100 -10.25 -0.83 -2.43
N ALA A 101 -9.80 -1.22 -3.62
CA ALA A 101 -10.43 -2.27 -4.41
C ALA A 101 -9.36 -3.29 -4.81
N SER A 102 -9.61 -4.57 -4.64
CA SER A 102 -8.70 -5.64 -5.05
C SER A 102 -9.44 -6.81 -5.65
N THR A 103 -8.78 -7.51 -6.56
CA THR A 103 -9.36 -8.66 -7.24
C THR A 103 -8.30 -9.71 -7.56
N THR A 104 -8.72 -10.96 -7.55
CA THR A 104 -8.05 -12.08 -8.20
C THR A 104 -9.09 -12.77 -9.07
N PHE A 105 -8.76 -13.01 -10.32
CA PHE A 105 -9.67 -13.58 -11.30
C PHE A 105 -8.98 -14.63 -12.17
N ASN A 106 -9.46 -15.86 -12.11
CA ASN A 106 -9.04 -16.94 -13.00
C ASN A 106 -9.82 -16.85 -14.31
N VAL A 107 -9.20 -16.30 -15.35
CA VAL A 107 -9.77 -16.20 -16.70
C VAL A 107 -9.95 -17.59 -17.30
N THR A 108 -8.94 -18.44 -17.09
CA THR A 108 -8.94 -19.86 -17.48
C THR A 108 -8.18 -20.69 -16.43
N LYS A 109 -8.08 -22.00 -16.62
CA LYS A 109 -7.22 -22.87 -15.78
C LYS A 109 -5.72 -22.48 -15.84
N LYS A 110 -5.30 -21.76 -16.88
CA LYS A 110 -3.90 -21.35 -17.09
C LYS A 110 -3.65 -19.89 -16.79
N TRP A 111 -4.64 -19.02 -16.96
CA TRP A 111 -4.49 -17.57 -16.84
C TRP A 111 -5.20 -17.03 -15.62
N GLN A 112 -4.46 -16.29 -14.80
CA GLN A 112 -4.97 -15.56 -13.65
C GLN A 112 -4.57 -14.09 -13.74
N VAL A 113 -5.54 -13.20 -13.56
CA VAL A 113 -5.34 -11.74 -13.41
C VAL A 113 -5.51 -11.38 -11.95
N PHE A 114 -4.68 -10.48 -11.44
CA PHE A 114 -4.79 -9.97 -10.09
C PHE A 114 -4.44 -8.48 -10.05
N GLY A 115 -4.99 -7.78 -9.09
CA GLY A 115 -4.69 -6.35 -8.94
C GLY A 115 -5.30 -5.75 -7.69
N GLN A 116 -4.81 -4.57 -7.37
CA GLN A 116 -5.28 -3.75 -6.26
C GLN A 116 -5.17 -2.27 -6.65
N LEU A 117 -6.13 -1.48 -6.20
CA LEU A 117 -6.17 -0.03 -6.31
C LEU A 117 -6.45 0.54 -4.93
N ASN A 118 -5.67 1.53 -4.51
CA ASN A 118 -5.81 2.24 -3.25
C ASN A 118 -5.80 3.74 -3.53
N TYR A 119 -6.71 4.48 -2.94
CA TYR A 119 -6.76 5.93 -3.02
C TYR A 119 -7.18 6.51 -1.68
N GLY A 120 -6.55 7.61 -1.26
CA GLY A 120 -6.93 8.28 -0.03
C GLY A 120 -6.06 9.49 0.30
N LYS A 121 -6.23 10.00 1.51
CA LYS A 121 -5.40 11.04 2.13
C LYS A 121 -4.94 10.54 3.50
N GLY A 122 -3.66 10.75 3.83
CA GLY A 122 -3.13 10.36 5.14
C GLY A 122 -3.06 8.85 5.37
N ILE A 123 -2.77 8.06 4.34
CA ILE A 123 -2.64 6.60 4.37
C ILE A 123 -1.27 6.12 3.90
N GLY A 124 -0.22 6.97 4.02
CA GLY A 124 1.14 6.64 3.58
C GLY A 124 1.68 5.40 4.26
N SER A 125 1.51 5.27 5.58
CA SER A 125 1.91 4.10 6.37
C SER A 125 1.26 2.79 5.91
N TYR A 126 0.11 2.84 5.24
CA TYR A 126 -0.61 1.68 4.71
C TYR A 126 -0.18 1.25 3.30
N LEU A 127 0.59 2.09 2.59
CA LEU A 127 1.00 1.83 1.21
C LEU A 127 2.49 1.50 1.12
N ASN A 128 2.83 0.39 0.51
CA ASN A 128 4.21 0.09 0.15
C ASN A 128 4.80 1.24 -0.68
N ASP A 129 6.09 1.52 -0.51
CA ASP A 129 6.86 2.65 -1.02
C ASP A 129 6.57 3.99 -0.31
N LEU A 130 5.40 4.21 0.26
CA LEU A 130 5.09 5.43 1.03
C LEU A 130 5.28 5.22 2.54
N SER A 131 5.18 3.98 3.02
CA SER A 131 5.49 3.66 4.40
C SER A 131 6.95 4.01 4.72
N ASN A 132 7.19 4.57 5.90
CA ASN A 132 8.49 5.11 6.35
C ASN A 132 8.98 6.38 5.59
N LEU A 133 8.16 7.02 4.76
CA LEU A 133 8.45 8.33 4.19
C LEU A 133 7.90 9.49 5.03
N ASN A 134 7.23 9.19 6.14
CA ASN A 134 6.62 10.16 7.07
C ASN A 134 5.63 11.10 6.38
N VAL A 135 4.75 10.56 5.52
CA VAL A 135 3.83 11.33 4.67
C VAL A 135 2.34 11.15 5.01
N ASP A 136 2.01 10.49 6.13
CA ASP A 136 0.61 10.46 6.59
C ASP A 136 0.09 11.87 6.83
N ILE A 137 0.85 12.67 7.58
CA ILE A 137 0.64 14.11 7.74
C ILE A 137 1.97 14.85 7.61
N VAL A 138 1.92 16.03 7.02
CA VAL A 138 3.10 16.86 6.77
C VAL A 138 2.82 18.31 7.17
N PRO A 139 3.85 19.12 7.53
CA PRO A 139 3.67 20.56 7.74
C PRO A 139 3.00 21.22 6.53
N ASP A 140 2.06 22.11 6.77
CA ASP A 140 1.41 22.89 5.72
C ASP A 140 2.27 24.13 5.43
N PRO A 141 2.85 24.29 4.22
CA PRO A 141 3.71 25.43 3.90
C PRO A 141 2.98 26.76 3.85
N ASP A 142 1.65 26.73 3.66
CA ASP A 142 0.83 27.94 3.52
C ASP A 142 0.20 28.36 4.87
N ASN A 143 0.25 27.49 5.89
CA ASN A 143 -0.36 27.73 7.19
C ASN A 143 0.59 27.31 8.31
N GLU A 144 1.31 28.28 8.87
CA GLU A 144 2.26 28.08 9.96
C GLU A 144 1.60 27.39 11.17
N GLY A 145 2.29 26.43 11.75
CA GLY A 145 1.79 25.66 12.89
C GLY A 145 0.63 24.71 12.57
N LYS A 146 0.35 24.43 11.29
CA LYS A 146 -0.64 23.45 10.84
C LYS A 146 0.00 22.28 10.12
N MET A 147 -0.70 21.15 10.14
CA MET A 147 -0.37 19.99 9.33
C MET A 147 -1.49 19.71 8.33
N GLN A 148 -1.11 19.14 7.19
CA GLN A 148 -2.01 18.74 6.12
C GLN A 148 -1.85 17.26 5.79
N VAL A 149 -2.85 16.68 5.15
CA VAL A 149 -2.86 15.31 4.60
C VAL A 149 -2.75 15.38 3.09
N LEU A 150 -1.78 14.68 2.51
CA LEU A 150 -1.59 14.66 1.06
C LEU A 150 -2.45 13.56 0.42
N PRO A 151 -3.07 13.83 -0.76
CA PRO A 151 -3.71 12.77 -1.53
C PRO A 151 -2.67 11.80 -2.07
N MET A 152 -3.01 10.51 -2.08
CA MET A 152 -2.12 9.47 -2.56
C MET A 152 -2.86 8.34 -3.26
N LEU A 153 -2.17 7.73 -4.21
CA LEU A 153 -2.65 6.63 -5.03
C LEU A 153 -1.62 5.51 -5.01
N GLY A 154 -2.06 4.30 -4.81
CA GLY A 154 -1.26 3.11 -5.00
C GLY A 154 -2.03 2.07 -5.81
N TRP A 155 -1.40 1.44 -6.81
CA TRP A 155 -2.03 0.34 -7.51
C TRP A 155 -1.00 -0.63 -8.08
N TYR A 156 -1.43 -1.85 -8.28
CA TYR A 156 -0.74 -2.82 -9.10
C TYR A 156 -1.72 -3.66 -9.90
N ALA A 157 -1.26 -4.14 -11.05
CA ALA A 157 -1.95 -5.14 -11.85
C ALA A 157 -0.94 -6.16 -12.35
N GLY A 158 -1.33 -7.42 -12.36
CA GLY A 158 -0.47 -8.51 -12.77
C GLY A 158 -1.22 -9.63 -13.45
N LEU A 159 -0.46 -10.39 -14.21
CA LEU A 159 -0.90 -11.55 -14.95
C LEU A 159 -0.01 -12.73 -14.61
N GLN A 160 -0.61 -13.87 -14.32
CA GLN A 160 0.09 -15.14 -14.12
C GLN A 160 -0.33 -16.13 -15.19
N TYR A 161 0.64 -16.87 -15.72
CA TYR A 161 0.43 -17.97 -16.65
C TYR A 161 1.01 -19.26 -16.11
N ASN A 162 0.18 -20.28 -15.94
CA ASN A 162 0.56 -21.61 -15.53
C ASN A 162 0.97 -22.41 -16.78
N ILE A 163 2.27 -22.57 -16.98
CA ILE A 163 2.85 -23.33 -18.11
C ILE A 163 2.47 -24.80 -17.98
N CYS A 164 2.68 -25.36 -16.81
CA CYS A 164 2.32 -26.72 -16.42
C CYS A 164 1.96 -26.72 -14.90
N PRO A 165 1.51 -27.85 -14.33
CA PRO A 165 1.14 -27.91 -12.91
C PRO A 165 2.21 -27.44 -11.91
N ASN A 166 3.48 -27.56 -12.29
CA ASN A 166 4.60 -27.26 -11.40
C ASN A 166 5.32 -25.95 -11.75
N VAL A 167 5.03 -25.33 -12.92
CA VAL A 167 5.76 -24.13 -13.38
C VAL A 167 4.78 -23.05 -13.76
N PHE A 168 5.01 -21.86 -13.21
CA PHE A 168 4.28 -20.68 -13.61
C PHE A 168 5.21 -19.46 -13.75
N VAL A 169 4.79 -18.53 -14.58
CA VAL A 169 5.42 -17.24 -14.76
C VAL A 169 4.43 -16.13 -14.44
N SER A 170 4.91 -15.00 -13.95
CA SER A 170 4.03 -13.83 -13.80
C SER A 170 4.75 -12.53 -14.13
N GLY A 171 3.95 -11.54 -14.55
CA GLY A 171 4.38 -10.18 -14.74
C GLY A 171 3.48 -9.26 -13.94
N THR A 172 4.06 -8.25 -13.29
CA THR A 172 3.34 -7.27 -12.48
C THR A 172 3.89 -5.88 -12.78
N TYR A 173 2.98 -4.94 -12.99
CA TYR A 173 3.33 -3.51 -13.01
C TYR A 173 2.61 -2.82 -11.87
N SER A 174 3.30 -1.87 -11.24
CA SER A 174 2.77 -1.17 -10.07
C SER A 174 3.24 0.28 -9.99
N LEU A 175 2.45 1.09 -9.30
CA LEU A 175 2.70 2.51 -9.11
C LEU A 175 2.23 2.94 -7.72
N SER A 176 3.05 3.74 -7.04
CA SER A 176 2.64 4.59 -5.93
C SER A 176 2.87 6.04 -6.28
N ARG A 177 1.96 6.92 -5.88
CA ARG A 177 2.03 8.34 -6.19
C ARG A 177 1.51 9.18 -5.05
N LEU A 178 2.28 10.19 -4.68
CA LEU A 178 1.91 11.28 -3.80
C LEU A 178 1.51 12.48 -4.67
N TYR A 179 0.34 13.05 -4.42
CA TYR A 179 -0.12 14.25 -5.10
C TYR A 179 0.21 15.49 -4.28
N SER A 180 0.30 16.60 -4.96
CA SER A 180 0.49 17.89 -4.31
C SER A 180 -0.82 18.40 -3.70
N GLU A 181 -0.69 19.07 -2.56
CA GLU A 181 -1.72 19.91 -1.97
C GLU A 181 -1.01 21.17 -1.45
N ASN A 182 -1.57 22.34 -1.63
CA ASN A 182 -0.94 23.63 -1.32
C ASN A 182 0.45 23.77 -1.99
N ASN A 183 1.37 24.51 -1.43
CA ASN A 183 2.74 24.70 -1.93
C ASN A 183 3.72 23.60 -1.48
N TYR A 184 3.24 22.42 -1.07
CA TYR A 184 4.10 21.32 -0.61
C TYR A 184 5.23 20.96 -1.59
N PRO A 185 4.98 20.85 -2.93
CA PRO A 185 6.06 20.54 -3.89
C PRO A 185 7.15 21.60 -3.97
N SER A 186 6.78 22.88 -3.86
CA SER A 186 7.72 24.00 -3.89
C SER A 186 8.59 24.04 -2.65
N ALA A 187 8.02 23.73 -1.50
CA ALA A 187 8.75 23.64 -0.23
C ALA A 187 9.60 22.36 -0.12
N ASN A 188 9.25 21.29 -0.84
CA ASN A 188 9.89 19.99 -0.76
C ASN A 188 10.17 19.38 -2.16
N PRO A 189 11.01 20.02 -2.99
CA PRO A 189 11.21 19.60 -4.38
C PRO A 189 11.84 18.20 -4.51
N GLU A 190 12.64 17.76 -3.54
CA GLU A 190 13.29 16.45 -3.53
C GLU A 190 12.44 15.35 -2.88
N ALA A 191 11.25 15.72 -2.35
CA ALA A 191 10.36 14.73 -1.77
C ALA A 191 9.82 13.78 -2.84
N TYR A 192 9.49 12.57 -2.40
CA TYR A 192 8.95 11.53 -3.25
C TYR A 192 7.63 11.98 -3.89
N ARG A 193 7.55 11.86 -5.22
CA ARG A 193 6.33 12.12 -6.01
C ARG A 193 5.68 10.85 -6.50
N LYS A 194 6.46 9.93 -7.11
CA LYS A 194 5.97 8.64 -7.61
C LYS A 194 7.07 7.59 -7.66
N GLY A 195 6.69 6.34 -7.43
CA GLY A 195 7.48 5.16 -7.72
C GLY A 195 6.74 4.21 -8.65
N GLN A 196 7.48 3.53 -9.50
CA GLN A 196 6.96 2.57 -10.47
C GLN A 196 7.81 1.30 -10.41
N TYR A 197 7.17 0.15 -10.47
CA TYR A 197 7.82 -1.15 -10.53
C TYR A 197 7.30 -1.95 -11.72
N PHE A 198 8.22 -2.55 -12.46
CA PHE A 198 7.95 -3.67 -13.33
C PHE A 198 8.66 -4.89 -12.77
N VAL A 199 7.92 -5.98 -12.62
CA VAL A 199 8.42 -7.26 -12.11
C VAL A 199 8.05 -8.35 -13.09
N ALA A 200 9.02 -9.22 -13.42
CA ALA A 200 8.80 -10.46 -14.16
C ALA A 200 9.46 -11.61 -13.40
N ASN A 201 8.74 -12.70 -13.18
CA ASN A 201 9.27 -13.83 -12.42
C ASN A 201 8.82 -15.18 -12.99
N ALA A 202 9.57 -16.20 -12.60
CA ALA A 202 9.28 -17.61 -12.88
C ALA A 202 9.45 -18.42 -11.60
N PHE A 203 8.52 -19.35 -11.36
CA PHE A 203 8.53 -20.25 -10.21
C PHE A 203 8.41 -21.70 -10.68
N TRP A 204 9.15 -22.56 -10.02
CA TRP A 204 9.10 -24.01 -10.22
C TRP A 204 8.93 -24.72 -8.88
N ASN A 205 7.83 -25.44 -8.73
CA ASN A 205 7.59 -26.37 -7.64
C ASN A 205 8.33 -27.67 -7.95
N VAL A 206 9.56 -27.78 -7.44
CA VAL A 206 10.44 -28.95 -7.68
C VAL A 206 9.84 -30.21 -7.07
N THR A 207 9.28 -30.08 -5.87
CA THR A 207 8.50 -31.10 -5.18
C THR A 207 7.28 -30.47 -4.54
N SER A 208 6.42 -31.26 -3.89
CA SER A 208 5.30 -30.74 -3.08
C SER A 208 5.73 -29.78 -1.96
N ASN A 209 6.96 -29.90 -1.50
CA ASN A 209 7.51 -29.17 -0.36
C ASN A 209 8.59 -28.16 -0.75
N MET A 210 9.08 -28.18 -1.99
CA MET A 210 10.18 -27.31 -2.42
C MET A 210 9.80 -26.46 -3.64
N GLN A 211 9.96 -25.17 -3.52
CA GLN A 211 9.78 -24.20 -4.61
C GLN A 211 11.08 -23.43 -4.82
N VAL A 212 11.43 -23.20 -6.08
CA VAL A 212 12.50 -22.28 -6.49
C VAL A 212 11.91 -21.20 -7.38
N GLY A 213 12.51 -20.01 -7.34
CA GLY A 213 12.04 -18.90 -8.16
C GLY A 213 13.16 -17.94 -8.54
N VAL A 214 12.97 -17.26 -9.66
CA VAL A 214 13.80 -16.15 -10.12
C VAL A 214 12.92 -14.98 -10.50
N GLU A 215 13.38 -13.77 -10.18
CA GLU A 215 12.63 -12.54 -10.42
C GLU A 215 13.58 -11.44 -10.90
N TYR A 216 13.19 -10.79 -11.97
CA TYR A 216 13.77 -9.52 -12.39
C TYR A 216 12.84 -8.38 -12.04
N LEU A 217 13.39 -7.35 -11.42
CA LEU A 217 12.70 -6.16 -11.01
C LEU A 217 13.39 -4.92 -11.57
N ARG A 218 12.60 -4.01 -12.15
CA ARG A 218 13.03 -2.67 -12.54
C ARG A 218 12.15 -1.63 -11.88
N GLY A 219 12.78 -0.72 -11.13
CA GLY A 219 12.11 0.35 -10.40
C GLY A 219 12.52 1.73 -10.87
N TRP A 220 11.60 2.68 -10.77
CA TRP A 220 11.83 4.12 -11.02
C TRP A 220 11.24 4.92 -9.86
N ARG A 221 11.99 5.90 -9.39
CA ARG A 221 11.53 6.90 -8.44
C ARG A 221 11.64 8.28 -9.07
N THR A 222 10.58 9.07 -9.01
CA THR A 222 10.54 10.47 -9.47
C THR A 222 10.17 11.36 -8.29
N ASP A 223 10.93 12.41 -8.06
CA ASP A 223 10.72 13.43 -7.04
C ASP A 223 9.85 14.58 -7.58
N PHE A 224 9.39 15.50 -6.72
CA PHE A 224 8.58 16.66 -7.17
C PHE A 224 9.36 17.59 -8.11
N SER A 225 10.69 17.67 -8.01
CA SER A 225 11.56 18.36 -8.97
C SER A 225 11.60 17.73 -10.36
N SER A 226 10.88 16.62 -10.58
CA SER A 226 10.89 15.81 -11.80
C SER A 226 12.21 15.04 -12.04
N SER A 227 13.14 15.03 -11.09
CA SER A 227 14.31 14.16 -11.14
C SER A 227 13.87 12.70 -11.05
N THR A 228 14.37 11.87 -11.96
CA THR A 228 14.02 10.44 -12.01
C THR A 228 15.27 9.58 -11.88
N ARG A 229 15.24 8.65 -10.94
CA ARG A 229 16.28 7.62 -10.72
C ARG A 229 15.69 6.25 -10.98
N HIS A 230 16.51 5.29 -11.38
CA HIS A 230 16.07 3.92 -11.62
C HIS A 230 17.09 2.91 -11.08
N ALA A 231 16.60 1.71 -10.80
CA ALA A 231 17.43 0.59 -10.39
C ALA A 231 16.88 -0.71 -10.99
N ASN A 232 17.78 -1.68 -11.14
CA ASN A 232 17.45 -3.05 -11.52
C ASN A 232 17.87 -3.99 -10.40
N ARG A 233 17.12 -5.06 -10.17
CA ARG A 233 17.43 -6.08 -9.18
C ARG A 233 17.07 -7.47 -9.71
N LEU A 234 17.91 -8.44 -9.41
CA LEU A 234 17.64 -9.86 -9.61
C LEU A 234 17.48 -10.52 -8.25
N ASN A 235 16.37 -11.17 -8.03
CA ASN A 235 16.06 -11.91 -6.81
C ASN A 235 15.99 -13.40 -7.12
N MET A 236 16.39 -14.23 -6.17
CA MET A 236 16.24 -15.67 -6.21
C MET A 236 15.56 -16.17 -4.95
N LEU A 237 14.76 -17.20 -5.07
CA LEU A 237 14.04 -17.85 -3.98
C LEU A 237 14.34 -19.34 -3.98
N VAL A 238 14.64 -19.87 -2.82
CA VAL A 238 14.54 -21.29 -2.50
C VAL A 238 13.70 -21.39 -1.23
N GLN A 239 12.54 -22.02 -1.31
CA GLN A 239 11.63 -22.21 -0.19
C GLN A 239 11.39 -23.69 0.02
N TYR A 240 11.51 -24.14 1.27
CA TYR A 240 11.16 -25.48 1.69
C TYR A 240 10.13 -25.41 2.81
N SER A 241 9.04 -26.17 2.67
CA SER A 241 7.97 -26.28 3.67
C SER A 241 8.02 -27.67 4.28
N PHE A 242 8.15 -27.78 5.59
CA PHE A 242 8.22 -29.03 6.35
C PHE A 242 6.98 -29.20 7.22
#